data_a25eacb35a2dc431e3c039a5cd037d37
#
_entry.id   a25eacb35a2dc431e3c039a5cd037d37
#
_cell.length_a   1.000
_cell.length_b   1.000
_cell.length_c   1.000
_cell.angle_alpha   90.00
_cell.angle_beta   90.00
_cell.angle_gamma   90.00
#
_symmetry.space_group_name_H-M   'P 1'
#
loop_
_entity.id
_entity.type
_entity.pdbx_description
1 polymer ?
#
loop_
_entity_poly.entity_id
_entity_poly.type
_entity_poly.pdbx_seq_one_letter_code
_entity_poly.pdbx_strand_id
1 'polypeptide(L)'
;MIEQFILDQQLNAMRIAGKKIGAGRSPERTIAVFNPYSGKQIGSVPKATLEEVREAFAIGAAYKPTLTRFERAAILNRAAAISTRRLDEVAALISAEAGLCMKDAIYEAGRVSDVFLFGANEVLKDDGQVFSCDLTHHGKKRRVYTQRSPLLGVITAITPFNHPANQVAHKVVPSVATNNRMVLKPSEKVPFSAILFADILYEAGLPPEMLSVVTGDPREIADELITNPHADLVTFTGGVAIGKYIAGKAGYRRMVLELGGNDPIIVMEDADIDEASTLAVAGSYKNSGQRCTAVKRMLVHHAVADQFVEQVVAKTRAWSFGDPSDKKLDMGTVIDEPAAMFFESRVNEAVAQGAKLLVGNVRRGALYSPTVVDHVRPEMLLVKEETFGPVSPIIRFKDIDEAIRISNGTAYGLSSAVCTNRLDYITRFVSELDVGSVNVREVPGYRLELTPFGGIKDSGLGYKEGVQEAIKSFTNIKTYSLPWA
;
A
#
# COMPACT_ATOMS: atom_id res chain seq x y z
N MET A 1 2.05 14.02 24.92
CA MET A 1 1.14 12.83 24.97
C MET A 1 1.61 11.71 24.06
N ILE A 2 1.79 11.92 22.74
CA ILE A 2 2.25 10.86 21.84
C ILE A 2 3.69 10.43 22.10
N GLU A 3 4.58 11.36 22.42
CA GLU A 3 5.98 11.07 22.79
C GLU A 3 6.07 10.15 24.01
N GLN A 4 5.25 10.42 25.04
CA GLN A 4 5.18 9.57 26.23
C GLN A 4 4.64 8.18 25.88
N PHE A 5 3.61 8.08 25.04
CA PHE A 5 3.08 6.81 24.55
C PHE A 5 4.16 5.99 23.83
N ILE A 6 4.95 6.62 22.95
CA ILE A 6 6.07 5.96 22.25
C ILE A 6 7.08 5.39 23.24
N LEU A 7 7.42 6.13 24.29
CA LEU A 7 8.35 5.68 25.33
C LEU A 7 7.75 4.56 26.20
N ASP A 8 6.51 4.72 26.66
CA ASP A 8 5.83 3.72 27.50
C ASP A 8 5.66 2.38 26.80
N GLN A 9 5.37 2.40 25.48
CA GLN A 9 5.29 1.21 24.64
C GLN A 9 6.67 0.74 24.14
N GLN A 10 7.75 1.48 24.44
CA GLN A 10 9.11 1.23 23.95
C GLN A 10 9.18 1.05 22.42
N LEU A 11 8.43 1.90 21.68
CA LEU A 11 8.46 1.91 20.22
C LEU A 11 9.77 2.50 19.65
N ASN A 12 10.61 3.05 20.51
CA ASN A 12 11.96 3.51 20.22
C ASN A 12 13.00 2.38 20.13
N ALA A 13 12.58 1.13 20.06
CA ALA A 13 13.42 -0.05 19.87
C ALA A 13 12.88 -0.90 18.72
N MET A 14 13.73 -1.48 17.89
CA MET A 14 13.34 -2.48 16.91
C MET A 14 12.98 -3.81 17.58
N ARG A 15 12.37 -4.73 16.83
CA ARG A 15 11.97 -6.05 17.31
C ARG A 15 12.74 -7.14 16.54
N ILE A 16 13.66 -7.83 17.19
CA ILE A 16 14.31 -9.02 16.61
C ILE A 16 13.83 -10.23 17.40
N ALA A 17 13.03 -11.07 16.76
CA ALA A 17 12.37 -12.20 17.40
C ALA A 17 11.72 -11.80 18.76
N GLY A 18 10.95 -10.72 18.76
CA GLY A 18 10.28 -10.18 19.94
C GLY A 18 11.15 -9.41 20.92
N LYS A 19 12.48 -9.53 20.85
CA LYS A 19 13.40 -8.79 21.72
C LYS A 19 13.46 -7.32 21.29
N LYS A 20 13.41 -6.41 22.26
CA LYS A 20 13.55 -4.97 22.07
C LYS A 20 15.04 -4.61 21.98
N ILE A 21 15.49 -4.19 20.81
CA ILE A 21 16.89 -3.95 20.48
C ILE A 21 17.12 -2.49 20.11
N GLY A 22 18.20 -1.91 20.60
CA GLY A 22 18.75 -0.64 20.16
C GLY A 22 18.16 0.62 20.78
N ALA A 23 17.28 0.51 21.80
CA ALA A 23 16.88 1.67 22.58
C ALA A 23 18.11 2.34 23.24
N GLY A 24 18.12 3.68 23.25
CA GLY A 24 19.20 4.45 23.88
C GLY A 24 20.53 4.52 23.11
N ARG A 25 20.53 4.16 21.82
CA ARG A 25 21.70 4.39 20.95
C ARG A 25 22.01 5.88 20.82
N SER A 26 23.28 6.17 20.50
CA SER A 26 23.74 7.52 20.23
C SER A 26 23.00 8.14 19.00
N PRO A 27 22.86 9.47 18.92
CA PRO A 27 22.08 10.12 17.87
C PRO A 27 22.48 9.74 16.44
N GLU A 28 23.75 9.51 16.16
CA GLU A 28 24.26 9.10 14.84
C GLU A 28 23.82 7.66 14.46
N ARG A 29 23.48 6.82 15.45
CA ARG A 29 22.97 5.45 15.29
C ARG A 29 21.45 5.36 15.47
N THR A 30 20.75 6.51 15.38
CA THR A 30 19.29 6.58 15.41
C THR A 30 18.75 7.35 14.21
N ILE A 31 17.46 7.18 13.94
CA ILE A 31 16.67 7.96 12.98
C ILE A 31 15.64 8.72 13.78
N ALA A 32 15.69 10.04 13.72
CA ALA A 32 14.66 10.89 14.30
C ALA A 32 13.38 10.82 13.47
N VAL A 33 12.24 10.72 14.15
CA VAL A 33 10.90 10.71 13.55
C VAL A 33 10.20 12.00 13.93
N PHE A 34 9.67 12.70 12.94
CA PHE A 34 9.06 14.00 13.11
C PHE A 34 7.57 13.97 12.80
N ASN A 35 6.82 14.79 13.53
CA ASN A 35 5.44 15.06 13.15
C ASN A 35 5.44 16.03 11.95
N PRO A 36 4.84 15.65 10.82
CA PRO A 36 4.91 16.45 9.58
C PRO A 36 4.28 17.84 9.72
N TYR A 37 3.23 17.97 10.53
CA TYR A 37 2.53 19.25 10.71
C TYR A 37 3.32 20.24 11.57
N SER A 38 3.77 19.78 12.73
CA SER A 38 4.46 20.66 13.70
C SER A 38 5.97 20.78 13.46
N GLY A 39 6.56 19.88 12.67
CA GLY A 39 8.01 19.76 12.50
C GLY A 39 8.75 19.29 13.77
N LYS A 40 8.03 18.96 14.85
CA LYS A 40 8.63 18.50 16.11
C LYS A 40 9.02 17.02 16.02
N GLN A 41 10.16 16.68 16.60
CA GLN A 41 10.53 15.30 16.79
C GLN A 41 9.59 14.63 17.82
N ILE A 42 8.98 13.52 17.45
CA ILE A 42 8.08 12.73 18.32
C ILE A 42 8.77 11.52 18.91
N GLY A 43 9.93 11.14 18.40
CA GLY A 43 10.72 10.02 18.89
C GLY A 43 11.87 9.71 17.96
N SER A 44 12.52 8.58 18.20
CA SER A 44 13.58 8.07 17.32
C SER A 44 13.59 6.54 17.34
N VAL A 45 14.11 5.92 16.29
CA VAL A 45 14.34 4.48 16.21
C VAL A 45 15.79 4.17 15.90
N PRO A 46 16.33 3.01 16.31
CA PRO A 46 17.70 2.63 16.03
C PRO A 46 17.94 2.39 14.54
N LYS A 47 19.16 2.69 14.06
CA LYS A 47 19.67 2.17 12.80
C LYS A 47 20.23 0.78 13.04
N ALA A 48 19.61 -0.24 12.45
CA ALA A 48 20.13 -1.60 12.50
C ALA A 48 21.52 -1.67 11.86
N THR A 49 22.38 -2.51 12.41
CA THR A 49 23.62 -2.91 11.75
C THR A 49 23.36 -4.07 10.78
N LEU A 50 24.32 -4.37 9.89
CA LEU A 50 24.23 -5.53 9.02
C LEU A 50 24.17 -6.84 9.82
N GLU A 51 24.88 -6.92 10.94
CA GLU A 51 24.90 -8.08 11.83
C GLU A 51 23.51 -8.31 12.43
N GLU A 52 22.82 -7.27 12.87
CA GLU A 52 21.46 -7.37 13.42
C GLU A 52 20.43 -7.79 12.36
N VAL A 53 20.59 -7.31 11.13
CA VAL A 53 19.77 -7.78 10.01
C VAL A 53 20.03 -9.26 9.74
N ARG A 54 21.29 -9.69 9.68
CA ARG A 54 21.68 -11.10 9.50
C ARG A 54 21.18 -11.97 10.65
N GLU A 55 21.26 -11.50 11.89
CA GLU A 55 20.73 -12.20 13.07
C GLU A 55 19.22 -12.42 12.92
N ALA A 56 18.45 -11.40 12.52
CA ALA A 56 17.01 -11.51 12.31
C ALA A 56 16.67 -12.59 11.27
N PHE A 57 17.42 -12.64 10.15
CA PHE A 57 17.26 -13.69 9.15
C PHE A 57 17.67 -15.06 9.65
N ALA A 58 18.79 -15.17 10.36
CA ALA A 58 19.29 -16.44 10.89
C ALA A 58 18.32 -17.06 11.91
N ILE A 59 17.76 -16.26 12.81
CA ILE A 59 16.72 -16.71 13.75
C ILE A 59 15.48 -17.20 12.99
N GLY A 60 14.98 -16.43 12.05
CA GLY A 60 13.83 -16.83 11.24
C GLY A 60 14.09 -18.10 10.43
N ALA A 61 15.28 -18.26 9.84
CA ALA A 61 15.66 -19.44 9.07
C ALA A 61 15.80 -20.69 9.93
N ALA A 62 16.33 -20.55 11.15
CA ALA A 62 16.48 -21.67 12.09
C ALA A 62 15.13 -22.12 12.68
N TYR A 63 14.16 -21.22 12.80
CA TYR A 63 12.86 -21.52 13.37
C TYR A 63 12.02 -22.37 12.40
N LYS A 64 11.51 -23.50 12.89
CA LYS A 64 10.59 -24.38 12.15
C LYS A 64 9.16 -24.14 12.64
N PRO A 65 8.32 -23.37 11.91
CA PRO A 65 6.98 -23.09 12.35
C PRO A 65 6.10 -24.33 12.27
N THR A 66 5.48 -24.69 13.39
CA THR A 66 4.66 -25.90 13.54
C THR A 66 3.20 -25.59 13.87
N LEU A 67 2.82 -24.30 13.83
CA LEU A 67 1.45 -23.89 14.14
C LEU A 67 0.44 -24.54 13.20
N THR A 68 -0.57 -25.14 13.78
CA THR A 68 -1.75 -25.64 13.03
C THR A 68 -2.54 -24.50 12.41
N ARG A 69 -3.43 -24.82 11.48
CA ARG A 69 -4.38 -23.83 10.91
C ARG A 69 -5.23 -23.17 12.01
N PHE A 70 -5.72 -23.98 12.96
CA PHE A 70 -6.50 -23.49 14.09
C PHE A 70 -5.73 -22.46 14.92
N GLU A 71 -4.49 -22.75 15.30
CA GLU A 71 -3.65 -21.85 16.11
C GLU A 71 -3.37 -20.55 15.37
N ARG A 72 -3.03 -20.59 14.07
CA ARG A 72 -2.81 -19.37 13.29
C ARG A 72 -4.08 -18.51 13.17
N ALA A 73 -5.22 -19.14 12.89
CA ALA A 73 -6.50 -18.43 12.87
C ALA A 73 -6.85 -17.83 14.24
N ALA A 74 -6.58 -18.55 15.33
CA ALA A 74 -6.81 -18.05 16.68
C ALA A 74 -5.90 -16.85 17.04
N ILE A 75 -4.63 -16.88 16.61
CA ILE A 75 -3.69 -15.74 16.77
C ILE A 75 -4.22 -14.51 16.01
N LEU A 76 -4.59 -14.67 14.73
CA LEU A 76 -5.08 -13.58 13.90
C LEU A 76 -6.40 -13.00 14.44
N ASN A 77 -7.33 -13.83 14.93
CA ASN A 77 -8.56 -13.37 15.56
C ASN A 77 -8.29 -12.58 16.86
N ARG A 78 -7.35 -13.03 17.70
CA ARG A 78 -6.94 -12.27 18.90
C ARG A 78 -6.29 -10.95 18.51
N ALA A 79 -5.42 -10.93 17.48
CA ALA A 79 -4.81 -9.71 16.97
C ALA A 79 -5.85 -8.72 16.45
N ALA A 80 -6.89 -9.18 15.76
CA ALA A 80 -8.02 -8.34 15.34
C ALA A 80 -8.73 -7.72 16.55
N ALA A 81 -9.04 -8.51 17.58
CA ALA A 81 -9.68 -8.01 18.79
C ALA A 81 -8.80 -7.00 19.55
N ILE A 82 -7.49 -7.24 19.63
CA ILE A 82 -6.53 -6.30 20.25
C ILE A 82 -6.45 -5.01 19.43
N SER A 83 -6.33 -5.10 18.10
CA SER A 83 -6.27 -3.95 17.20
C SER A 83 -7.54 -3.09 17.30
N THR A 84 -8.71 -3.73 17.33
CA THR A 84 -9.99 -3.02 17.52
C THR A 84 -10.06 -2.31 18.88
N ARG A 85 -9.62 -2.95 19.96
CA ARG A 85 -9.57 -2.34 21.30
C ARG A 85 -8.61 -1.15 21.36
N ARG A 86 -7.52 -1.18 20.61
CA ARG A 86 -6.47 -0.16 20.54
C ARG A 86 -6.61 0.79 19.35
N LEU A 87 -7.79 0.83 18.71
CA LEU A 87 -8.02 1.59 17.47
C LEU A 87 -7.60 3.06 17.59
N ASP A 88 -8.00 3.73 18.67
CA ASP A 88 -7.68 5.15 18.90
C ASP A 88 -6.16 5.38 19.08
N GLU A 89 -5.46 4.45 19.74
CA GLU A 89 -4.00 4.51 19.91
C GLU A 89 -3.28 4.36 18.55
N VAL A 90 -3.70 3.38 17.75
CA VAL A 90 -3.15 3.15 16.40
C VAL A 90 -3.43 4.36 15.52
N ALA A 91 -4.65 4.89 15.51
CA ALA A 91 -5.00 6.05 14.71
C ALA A 91 -4.22 7.31 15.13
N ALA A 92 -4.08 7.56 16.45
CA ALA A 92 -3.29 8.69 16.94
C ALA A 92 -1.82 8.59 16.54
N LEU A 93 -1.25 7.38 16.55
CA LEU A 93 0.13 7.13 16.14
C LEU A 93 0.31 7.35 14.64
N ILE A 94 -0.59 6.82 13.81
CA ILE A 94 -0.60 7.04 12.35
C ILE A 94 -0.67 8.55 12.05
N SER A 95 -1.60 9.28 12.69
CA SER A 95 -1.73 10.72 12.49
C SER A 95 -0.46 11.47 12.89
N ALA A 96 0.17 11.07 13.99
CA ALA A 96 1.36 11.74 14.52
C ALA A 96 2.60 11.55 13.63
N GLU A 97 2.85 10.35 13.11
CA GLU A 97 4.05 10.05 12.31
C GLU A 97 3.87 10.28 10.81
N ALA A 98 2.65 10.12 10.27
CA ALA A 98 2.36 10.27 8.84
C ALA A 98 1.68 11.60 8.47
N GLY A 99 1.18 12.36 9.43
CA GLY A 99 0.48 13.63 9.19
C GLY A 99 -0.93 13.48 8.63
N LEU A 100 -1.51 12.26 8.66
CA LEU A 100 -2.87 12.02 8.18
C LEU A 100 -3.91 12.64 9.13
N CYS A 101 -4.99 13.17 8.59
CA CYS A 101 -6.10 13.62 9.42
C CYS A 101 -6.72 12.45 10.19
N MET A 102 -7.34 12.74 11.32
CA MET A 102 -7.91 11.68 12.19
C MET A 102 -8.97 10.82 11.49
N LYS A 103 -9.73 11.36 10.53
CA LYS A 103 -10.71 10.57 9.75
C LYS A 103 -10.02 9.46 8.97
N ASP A 104 -8.94 9.79 8.25
CA ASP A 104 -8.17 8.84 7.45
C ASP A 104 -7.38 7.86 8.34
N ALA A 105 -6.82 8.34 9.45
CA ALA A 105 -6.08 7.50 10.40
C ALA A 105 -6.98 6.47 11.10
N ILE A 106 -8.19 6.85 11.52
CA ILE A 106 -9.20 5.94 12.09
C ILE A 106 -9.64 4.91 11.03
N TYR A 107 -9.88 5.37 9.81
CA TYR A 107 -10.25 4.48 8.71
C TYR A 107 -9.15 3.45 8.42
N GLU A 108 -7.88 3.87 8.37
CA GLU A 108 -6.75 2.95 8.19
C GLU A 108 -6.63 1.95 9.34
N ALA A 109 -6.71 2.41 10.60
CA ALA A 109 -6.63 1.55 11.78
C ALA A 109 -7.75 0.50 11.80
N GLY A 110 -8.97 0.86 11.35
CA GLY A 110 -10.09 -0.08 11.20
C GLY A 110 -9.80 -1.17 10.17
N ARG A 111 -9.26 -0.80 9.01
CA ARG A 111 -8.89 -1.75 7.94
C ARG A 111 -7.86 -2.78 8.39
N VAL A 112 -6.96 -2.44 9.30
CA VAL A 112 -6.00 -3.40 9.88
C VAL A 112 -6.73 -4.55 10.56
N SER A 113 -7.80 -4.28 11.31
CA SER A 113 -8.63 -5.31 11.93
C SER A 113 -9.30 -6.21 10.89
N ASP A 114 -9.79 -5.63 9.78
CA ASP A 114 -10.40 -6.39 8.69
C ASP A 114 -9.38 -7.33 8.03
N VAL A 115 -8.16 -6.88 7.80
CA VAL A 115 -7.08 -7.71 7.23
C VAL A 115 -6.79 -8.90 8.14
N PHE A 116 -6.73 -8.71 9.46
CA PHE A 116 -6.56 -9.81 10.42
C PHE A 116 -7.71 -10.84 10.32
N LEU A 117 -8.96 -10.37 10.28
CA LEU A 117 -10.16 -11.23 10.19
C LEU A 117 -10.19 -12.01 8.87
N PHE A 118 -9.88 -11.35 7.73
CA PHE A 118 -9.80 -12.04 6.45
C PHE A 118 -8.68 -13.08 6.45
N GLY A 119 -7.51 -12.74 7.01
CA GLY A 119 -6.41 -13.69 7.17
C GLY A 119 -6.79 -14.90 8.01
N ALA A 120 -7.47 -14.70 9.14
CA ALA A 120 -7.96 -15.78 10.00
C ALA A 120 -8.93 -16.72 9.25
N ASN A 121 -9.85 -16.14 8.46
CA ASN A 121 -10.81 -16.91 7.68
C ASN A 121 -10.15 -17.70 6.54
N GLU A 122 -9.21 -17.09 5.82
CA GLU A 122 -8.51 -17.75 4.71
C GLU A 122 -7.62 -18.92 5.19
N VAL A 123 -7.02 -18.82 6.39
CA VAL A 123 -6.24 -19.93 6.98
C VAL A 123 -7.05 -21.20 7.12
N LEU A 124 -8.36 -21.09 7.41
CA LEU A 124 -9.23 -22.23 7.64
C LEU A 124 -9.75 -22.89 6.35
N LYS A 125 -9.60 -22.22 5.21
CA LYS A 125 -9.99 -22.80 3.93
C LYS A 125 -8.96 -23.81 3.45
N ASP A 126 -9.41 -24.93 2.91
CA ASP A 126 -8.55 -25.85 2.19
C ASP A 126 -8.54 -25.46 0.71
N ASP A 127 -7.36 -25.21 0.17
CA ASP A 127 -7.14 -24.85 -1.23
C ASP A 127 -6.43 -25.97 -2.02
N GLY A 128 -6.36 -27.16 -1.45
CA GLY A 128 -5.87 -28.36 -2.11
C GLY A 128 -6.78 -28.79 -3.26
N GLN A 129 -6.17 -29.33 -4.32
CA GLN A 129 -6.88 -29.86 -5.48
C GLN A 129 -6.58 -31.35 -5.64
N VAL A 130 -7.52 -32.07 -6.24
CA VAL A 130 -7.38 -33.49 -6.55
C VAL A 130 -7.62 -33.69 -8.04
N PHE A 131 -6.68 -34.36 -8.71
CA PHE A 131 -6.73 -34.66 -10.12
C PHE A 131 -6.80 -36.16 -10.35
N SER A 132 -7.76 -36.62 -11.11
CA SER A 132 -7.76 -37.99 -11.62
C SER A 132 -6.72 -38.14 -12.73
N CYS A 133 -6.02 -39.29 -12.75
CA CYS A 133 -4.91 -39.48 -13.70
C CYS A 133 -5.29 -40.42 -14.87
N ASP A 134 -6.52 -40.85 -14.96
CA ASP A 134 -7.07 -41.74 -16.00
C ASP A 134 -7.82 -40.99 -17.12
N LEU A 135 -7.39 -39.75 -17.38
CA LEU A 135 -8.03 -38.87 -18.37
C LEU A 135 -7.47 -39.02 -19.80
N THR A 136 -6.43 -39.83 -19.98
CA THR A 136 -5.81 -40.11 -21.29
C THR A 136 -5.54 -41.60 -21.43
N HIS A 137 -5.27 -42.06 -22.65
CA HIS A 137 -4.93 -43.46 -22.92
C HIS A 137 -3.59 -43.92 -22.29
N HIS A 138 -2.71 -42.98 -21.85
CA HIS A 138 -1.54 -43.27 -21.05
C HIS A 138 -1.81 -43.21 -19.55
N GLY A 139 -3.01 -42.82 -19.17
CA GLY A 139 -3.42 -42.61 -17.80
C GLY A 139 -3.36 -43.88 -16.95
N LYS A 140 -3.18 -43.69 -15.65
CA LYS A 140 -3.16 -44.75 -14.66
C LYS A 140 -4.22 -44.48 -13.61
N LYS A 141 -4.73 -45.55 -12.98
CA LYS A 141 -5.61 -45.43 -11.79
C LYS A 141 -4.83 -44.89 -10.60
N ARG A 142 -4.60 -43.58 -10.59
CA ARG A 142 -3.94 -42.82 -9.53
C ARG A 142 -4.66 -41.50 -9.35
N ARG A 143 -4.40 -40.83 -8.24
CA ARG A 143 -4.79 -39.42 -8.02
C ARG A 143 -3.56 -38.60 -7.66
N VAL A 144 -3.51 -37.41 -8.22
CA VAL A 144 -2.54 -36.37 -7.84
C VAL A 144 -3.27 -35.37 -6.94
N TYR A 145 -2.63 -35.07 -5.85
CA TYR A 145 -3.06 -34.07 -4.87
C TYR A 145 -2.12 -32.87 -4.90
N THR A 146 -2.64 -31.68 -4.64
CA THR A 146 -1.82 -30.50 -4.36
C THR A 146 -1.90 -30.16 -2.88
N GLN A 147 -0.81 -29.64 -2.34
CA GLN A 147 -0.71 -29.13 -0.98
C GLN A 147 0.12 -27.86 -1.00
N ARG A 148 -0.35 -26.82 -0.31
CA ARG A 148 0.44 -25.62 -0.07
C ARG A 148 1.28 -25.79 1.19
N SER A 149 2.52 -25.32 1.12
CA SER A 149 3.47 -25.30 2.24
C SER A 149 4.13 -23.93 2.34
N PRO A 150 4.60 -23.53 3.55
CA PRO A 150 5.37 -22.30 3.69
C PRO A 150 6.63 -22.32 2.83
N LEU A 151 7.21 -21.17 2.61
CA LEU A 151 8.51 -21.02 1.96
C LEU A 151 9.61 -21.68 2.82
N LEU A 152 10.69 -22.12 2.20
CA LEU A 152 11.80 -22.75 2.91
C LEU A 152 12.59 -21.73 3.72
N GLY A 153 12.82 -20.55 3.14
CA GLY A 153 13.52 -19.43 3.77
C GLY A 153 12.58 -18.42 4.44
N VAL A 154 13.03 -17.19 4.52
CA VAL A 154 12.39 -16.07 5.20
C VAL A 154 11.86 -15.10 4.15
N ILE A 155 10.77 -14.42 4.46
CA ILE A 155 10.22 -13.33 3.62
C ILE A 155 10.89 -12.03 4.04
N THR A 156 11.46 -11.30 3.09
CA THR A 156 11.79 -9.89 3.25
C THR A 156 10.58 -9.04 2.92
N ALA A 157 10.14 -8.19 3.83
CA ALA A 157 9.07 -7.23 3.60
C ALA A 157 9.55 -5.79 3.80
N ILE A 158 9.25 -4.92 2.84
CA ILE A 158 9.60 -3.49 2.91
C ILE A 158 8.33 -2.69 2.62
N THR A 159 7.96 -1.79 3.56
CA THR A 159 6.70 -1.04 3.49
C THR A 159 6.91 0.47 3.36
N PRO A 160 5.99 1.17 2.67
CA PRO A 160 6.04 2.61 2.47
C PRO A 160 5.48 3.38 3.67
N PHE A 161 5.42 4.72 3.53
CA PHE A 161 4.98 5.62 4.59
C PHE A 161 3.48 5.94 4.56
N ASN A 162 2.81 5.76 3.44
CA ASN A 162 1.49 6.36 3.18
C ASN A 162 0.32 5.67 3.88
N HIS A 163 0.47 4.39 4.23
CA HIS A 163 -0.45 3.61 5.06
C HIS A 163 0.39 2.74 6.02
N PRO A 164 0.96 3.37 7.08
CA PRO A 164 2.02 2.76 7.88
C PRO A 164 1.62 1.49 8.63
N ALA A 165 0.34 1.33 8.97
CA ALA A 165 -0.18 0.13 9.61
C ALA A 165 -0.79 -0.86 8.59
N ASN A 166 -1.59 -0.36 7.64
CA ASN A 166 -2.33 -1.24 6.73
C ASN A 166 -1.41 -1.93 5.70
N GLN A 167 -0.36 -1.27 5.21
CA GLN A 167 0.63 -1.90 4.32
C GLN A 167 1.46 -2.97 5.04
N VAL A 168 1.70 -2.80 6.33
CA VAL A 168 2.30 -3.82 7.19
C VAL A 168 1.37 -5.01 7.32
N ALA A 169 0.08 -4.77 7.60
CA ALA A 169 -0.93 -5.82 7.72
C ALA A 169 -1.01 -6.69 6.45
N HIS A 170 -1.03 -6.07 5.26
CA HIS A 170 -1.10 -6.79 3.98
C HIS A 170 0.11 -7.69 3.67
N LYS A 171 1.25 -7.48 4.34
CA LYS A 171 2.43 -8.34 4.20
C LYS A 171 2.56 -9.34 5.35
N VAL A 172 2.35 -8.90 6.58
CA VAL A 172 2.57 -9.75 7.77
C VAL A 172 1.43 -10.75 7.95
N VAL A 173 0.17 -10.36 7.76
CA VAL A 173 -0.98 -11.27 7.95
C VAL A 173 -0.92 -12.48 7.02
N PRO A 174 -0.70 -12.34 5.69
CA PRO A 174 -0.51 -13.50 4.82
C PRO A 174 0.70 -14.36 5.21
N SER A 175 1.78 -13.76 5.72
CA SER A 175 2.94 -14.49 6.22
C SER A 175 2.58 -15.40 7.40
N VAL A 176 1.86 -14.86 8.40
CA VAL A 176 1.35 -15.63 9.53
C VAL A 176 0.36 -16.71 9.08
N ALA A 177 -0.59 -16.34 8.21
CA ALA A 177 -1.59 -17.23 7.65
C ALA A 177 -0.97 -18.45 6.97
N THR A 178 0.17 -18.28 6.31
CA THR A 178 0.90 -19.33 5.57
C THR A 178 2.02 -19.98 6.38
N ASN A 179 2.11 -19.69 7.68
CA ASN A 179 3.13 -20.27 8.58
C ASN A 179 4.57 -19.91 8.17
N ASN A 180 4.77 -18.71 7.61
CA ASN A 180 6.09 -18.22 7.21
C ASN A 180 6.79 -17.41 8.31
N ARG A 181 8.04 -17.07 8.06
CA ARG A 181 8.89 -16.19 8.88
C ARG A 181 9.18 -14.93 8.06
N MET A 182 9.23 -13.78 8.71
CA MET A 182 9.39 -12.51 8.02
C MET A 182 10.36 -11.58 8.75
N VAL A 183 11.21 -10.92 7.99
CA VAL A 183 11.96 -9.74 8.40
C VAL A 183 11.32 -8.53 7.70
N LEU A 184 10.70 -7.66 8.49
CA LEU A 184 10.01 -6.45 8.03
C LEU A 184 10.88 -5.22 8.25
N LYS A 185 11.06 -4.41 7.21
CA LYS A 185 11.61 -3.05 7.31
C LYS A 185 10.52 -2.04 6.96
N PRO A 186 9.97 -1.29 7.93
CA PRO A 186 9.08 -0.18 7.65
C PRO A 186 9.84 1.03 7.08
N SER A 187 9.10 1.99 6.51
CA SER A 187 9.66 3.30 6.18
C SER A 187 10.27 3.95 7.42
N GLU A 188 11.42 4.57 7.25
CA GLU A 188 12.12 5.31 8.30
C GLU A 188 11.34 6.54 8.79
N LYS A 189 10.38 7.01 8.01
CA LYS A 189 9.53 8.17 8.37
C LYS A 189 8.40 7.81 9.32
N VAL A 190 7.93 6.54 9.27
CA VAL A 190 6.74 6.07 10.01
C VAL A 190 6.95 4.69 10.63
N PRO A 191 7.99 4.49 11.43
CA PRO A 191 8.35 3.17 11.93
C PRO A 191 7.48 2.68 13.09
N PHE A 192 6.87 3.59 13.86
CA PHE A 192 6.23 3.26 15.11
C PHE A 192 4.97 2.43 14.95
N SER A 193 4.16 2.70 13.92
CA SER A 193 2.97 1.90 13.60
C SER A 193 3.32 0.45 13.29
N ALA A 194 4.42 0.20 12.57
CA ALA A 194 4.88 -1.16 12.27
C ALA A 194 5.41 -1.91 13.51
N ILE A 195 6.09 -1.20 14.41
CA ILE A 195 6.57 -1.77 15.67
C ILE A 195 5.39 -2.13 16.58
N LEU A 196 4.41 -1.22 16.71
CA LEU A 196 3.19 -1.48 17.46
C LEU A 196 2.39 -2.65 16.89
N PHE A 197 2.31 -2.76 15.56
CA PHE A 197 1.66 -3.88 14.88
C PHE A 197 2.30 -5.22 15.25
N ALA A 198 3.63 -5.28 15.29
CA ALA A 198 4.33 -6.50 15.73
C ALA A 198 4.05 -6.82 17.21
N ASP A 199 4.04 -5.82 18.09
CA ASP A 199 3.72 -6.00 19.50
C ASP A 199 2.28 -6.53 19.70
N ILE A 200 1.31 -6.07 18.89
CA ILE A 200 -0.06 -6.63 18.88
C ILE A 200 -0.06 -8.12 18.52
N LEU A 201 0.74 -8.53 17.54
CA LEU A 201 0.85 -9.94 17.17
C LEU A 201 1.52 -10.79 18.26
N TYR A 202 2.56 -10.27 18.91
CA TYR A 202 3.21 -10.97 20.03
C TYR A 202 2.25 -11.09 21.23
N GLU A 203 1.50 -10.04 21.56
CA GLU A 203 0.42 -10.08 22.57
C GLU A 203 -0.65 -11.11 22.20
N ALA A 204 -0.96 -11.25 20.91
CA ALA A 204 -1.89 -12.26 20.40
C ALA A 204 -1.33 -13.69 20.43
N GLY A 205 -0.06 -13.89 20.78
CA GLY A 205 0.59 -15.19 20.92
C GLY A 205 1.30 -15.69 19.67
N LEU A 206 1.70 -14.79 18.77
CA LEU A 206 2.59 -15.16 17.66
C LEU A 206 3.95 -15.55 18.21
N PRO A 207 4.51 -16.73 17.84
CA PRO A 207 5.91 -17.05 18.16
C PRO A 207 6.84 -15.94 17.67
N PRO A 208 7.69 -15.38 18.56
CA PRO A 208 8.45 -14.18 18.22
C PRO A 208 9.46 -14.39 17.09
N GLU A 209 9.92 -15.60 16.86
CA GLU A 209 10.83 -15.96 15.77
C GLU A 209 10.17 -15.86 14.39
N MET A 210 8.84 -15.82 14.33
CA MET A 210 8.11 -15.70 13.06
C MET A 210 8.11 -14.28 12.49
N LEU A 211 8.41 -13.25 13.29
CA LEU A 211 8.45 -11.87 12.85
C LEU A 211 9.60 -11.11 13.51
N SER A 212 10.38 -10.41 12.70
CA SER A 212 11.29 -9.37 13.17
C SER A 212 10.99 -8.07 12.45
N VAL A 213 11.03 -6.95 13.18
CA VAL A 213 10.90 -5.60 12.61
C VAL A 213 12.23 -4.88 12.81
N VAL A 214 12.94 -4.64 11.72
CA VAL A 214 14.23 -3.94 11.71
C VAL A 214 14.05 -2.53 11.19
N THR A 215 14.51 -1.55 11.94
CA THR A 215 14.54 -0.15 11.53
C THR A 215 15.95 0.21 11.07
N GLY A 216 16.09 1.15 10.14
CA GLY A 216 17.42 1.53 9.67
C GLY A 216 17.41 2.38 8.41
N ASP A 217 18.57 2.95 8.10
CA ASP A 217 18.78 3.69 6.86
C ASP A 217 18.82 2.71 5.67
N PRO A 218 17.96 2.87 4.67
CA PRO A 218 17.97 1.99 3.48
C PRO A 218 19.34 1.90 2.81
N ARG A 219 20.13 2.98 2.82
CA ARG A 219 21.46 3.01 2.22
C ARG A 219 22.46 2.07 2.90
N GLU A 220 22.22 1.76 4.20
CA GLU A 220 23.10 0.88 4.97
C GLU A 220 22.66 -0.58 4.90
N ILE A 221 21.35 -0.87 4.85
CA ILE A 221 20.83 -2.24 5.05
C ILE A 221 20.00 -2.81 3.90
N ALA A 222 19.64 -2.03 2.88
CA ALA A 222 18.74 -2.52 1.83
C ALA A 222 19.30 -3.70 1.05
N ASP A 223 20.56 -3.66 0.67
CA ASP A 223 21.19 -4.75 -0.09
C ASP A 223 21.17 -6.05 0.72
N GLU A 224 21.49 -6.01 2.02
CA GLU A 224 21.41 -7.19 2.88
C GLU A 224 19.99 -7.74 2.98
N LEU A 225 18.98 -6.86 3.14
CA LEU A 225 17.57 -7.27 3.17
C LEU A 225 17.13 -7.98 1.88
N ILE A 226 17.64 -7.54 0.73
CA ILE A 226 17.27 -8.07 -0.59
C ILE A 226 18.05 -9.33 -0.91
N THR A 227 19.35 -9.38 -0.58
CA THR A 227 20.27 -10.43 -1.06
C THR A 227 20.64 -11.45 -0.02
N ASN A 228 20.14 -11.33 1.23
CA ASN A 228 20.43 -12.29 2.28
C ASN A 228 20.17 -13.73 1.81
N PRO A 229 21.09 -14.69 2.08
CA PRO A 229 20.97 -16.06 1.58
C PRO A 229 19.74 -16.81 2.10
N HIS A 230 19.15 -16.36 3.21
CA HIS A 230 17.92 -16.93 3.77
C HIS A 230 16.63 -16.32 3.21
N ALA A 231 16.71 -15.26 2.38
CA ALA A 231 15.54 -14.63 1.78
C ALA A 231 15.07 -15.43 0.56
N ASP A 232 13.86 -15.99 0.62
CA ASP A 232 13.21 -16.72 -0.48
C ASP A 232 12.29 -15.82 -1.32
N LEU A 233 11.72 -14.80 -0.68
CA LEU A 233 10.78 -13.89 -1.31
C LEU A 233 11.03 -12.46 -0.79
N VAL A 234 10.98 -11.50 -1.70
CA VAL A 234 10.98 -10.07 -1.37
C VAL A 234 9.62 -9.50 -1.73
N THR A 235 8.90 -8.96 -0.74
CA THR A 235 7.68 -8.19 -0.96
C THR A 235 7.94 -6.72 -0.65
N PHE A 236 7.69 -5.87 -1.63
CA PHE A 236 7.95 -4.43 -1.55
C PHE A 236 6.74 -3.63 -2.02
N THR A 237 6.39 -2.59 -1.28
CA THR A 237 5.47 -1.55 -1.72
C THR A 237 6.18 -0.20 -1.62
N GLY A 238 6.20 0.56 -2.72
CA GLY A 238 6.86 1.86 -2.77
C GLY A 238 7.05 2.42 -4.17
N GLY A 239 7.99 3.33 -4.34
CA GLY A 239 8.24 3.99 -5.63
C GLY A 239 8.85 3.07 -6.69
N VAL A 240 8.50 3.33 -7.96
CA VAL A 240 8.92 2.54 -9.13
C VAL A 240 10.43 2.39 -9.24
N ALA A 241 11.19 3.46 -9.04
CA ALA A 241 12.65 3.43 -9.15
C ALA A 241 13.28 2.44 -8.15
N ILE A 242 12.78 2.44 -6.90
CA ILE A 242 13.26 1.50 -5.87
C ILE A 242 12.78 0.08 -6.17
N GLY A 243 11.54 -0.10 -6.67
CA GLY A 243 11.07 -1.42 -7.11
C GLY A 243 11.94 -2.03 -8.19
N LYS A 244 12.33 -1.24 -9.21
CA LYS A 244 13.26 -1.66 -10.27
C LYS A 244 14.66 -1.99 -9.73
N TYR A 245 15.16 -1.20 -8.76
CA TYR A 245 16.42 -1.48 -8.08
C TYR A 245 16.37 -2.83 -7.35
N ILE A 246 15.30 -3.07 -6.56
CA ILE A 246 15.10 -4.33 -5.85
C ILE A 246 15.04 -5.50 -6.84
N ALA A 247 14.29 -5.36 -7.94
CA ALA A 247 14.19 -6.40 -8.96
C ALA A 247 15.56 -6.74 -9.57
N GLY A 248 16.38 -5.73 -9.85
CA GLY A 248 17.74 -5.93 -10.36
C GLY A 248 18.68 -6.63 -9.37
N LYS A 249 18.47 -6.44 -8.07
CA LYS A 249 19.29 -7.02 -6.99
C LYS A 249 18.82 -8.38 -6.51
N ALA A 250 17.51 -8.65 -6.54
CA ALA A 250 16.91 -9.85 -5.96
C ALA A 250 17.36 -11.15 -6.64
N GLY A 251 17.80 -11.09 -7.90
CA GLY A 251 18.24 -12.26 -8.65
C GLY A 251 17.12 -13.28 -8.83
N TYR A 252 17.36 -14.53 -8.46
CA TYR A 252 16.41 -15.65 -8.65
C TYR A 252 15.33 -15.76 -7.55
N ARG A 253 15.21 -14.76 -6.68
CA ARG A 253 14.20 -14.75 -5.62
C ARG A 253 12.82 -14.41 -6.16
N ARG A 254 11.78 -14.91 -5.51
CA ARG A 254 10.41 -14.45 -5.78
C ARG A 254 10.26 -12.99 -5.39
N MET A 255 9.45 -12.27 -6.15
CA MET A 255 9.15 -10.87 -5.86
C MET A 255 7.65 -10.63 -5.96
N VAL A 256 7.12 -9.86 -5.01
CA VAL A 256 5.80 -9.24 -5.06
C VAL A 256 6.03 -7.74 -4.94
N LEU A 257 5.81 -7.02 -6.02
CA LEU A 257 6.08 -5.59 -6.13
C LEU A 257 4.77 -4.83 -6.36
N GLU A 258 4.41 -3.99 -5.40
CA GLU A 258 3.32 -3.03 -5.50
C GLU A 258 3.93 -1.63 -5.58
N LEU A 259 3.88 -1.05 -6.77
CA LEU A 259 4.60 0.19 -7.05
C LEU A 259 3.63 1.36 -7.24
N GLY A 260 4.17 2.48 -7.74
CA GLY A 260 3.37 3.67 -8.00
C GLY A 260 2.23 3.44 -9.00
N GLY A 261 1.27 4.34 -9.00
CA GLY A 261 0.17 4.40 -9.95
C GLY A 261 -0.07 5.83 -10.40
N ASN A 262 -0.62 5.99 -11.57
CA ASN A 262 -1.03 7.30 -12.08
C ASN A 262 -2.49 7.23 -12.56
N ASP A 263 -3.33 6.84 -11.61
CA ASP A 263 -4.67 6.33 -11.85
C ASP A 263 -5.64 7.42 -12.31
N PRO A 264 -6.35 7.22 -13.41
CA PRO A 264 -7.37 8.16 -13.87
C PRO A 264 -8.74 7.89 -13.25
N ILE A 265 -9.55 8.94 -13.15
CA ILE A 265 -10.99 8.86 -13.23
C ILE A 265 -11.42 9.37 -14.61
N ILE A 266 -12.20 8.57 -15.36
CA ILE A 266 -12.66 8.87 -16.72
C ILE A 266 -14.15 9.18 -16.64
N VAL A 267 -14.54 10.39 -17.06
CA VAL A 267 -15.92 10.87 -16.99
C VAL A 267 -16.45 11.03 -18.42
N MET A 268 -17.40 10.17 -18.79
CA MET A 268 -18.04 10.18 -20.10
C MET A 268 -19.20 11.19 -20.15
N GLU A 269 -19.69 11.47 -21.34
CA GLU A 269 -20.77 12.45 -21.61
C GLU A 269 -22.12 12.08 -20.97
N ASP A 270 -22.32 10.80 -20.63
CA ASP A 270 -23.55 10.27 -20.00
C ASP A 270 -23.43 10.14 -18.47
N ALA A 271 -22.30 10.55 -17.89
CA ALA A 271 -22.06 10.43 -16.47
C ALA A 271 -22.97 11.36 -15.64
N ASP A 272 -23.32 10.90 -14.44
CA ASP A 272 -23.83 11.79 -13.41
C ASP A 272 -22.67 12.67 -12.91
N ILE A 273 -22.73 13.96 -13.21
CA ILE A 273 -21.62 14.88 -12.94
C ILE A 273 -21.46 15.18 -11.45
N ASP A 274 -22.57 15.15 -10.68
CA ASP A 274 -22.48 15.34 -9.23
C ASP A 274 -21.78 14.15 -8.55
N GLU A 275 -22.16 12.92 -8.92
CA GLU A 275 -21.49 11.70 -8.47
C GLU A 275 -20.01 11.68 -8.90
N ALA A 276 -19.74 11.90 -10.19
CA ALA A 276 -18.40 11.84 -10.75
C ALA A 276 -17.45 12.88 -10.11
N SER A 277 -17.90 14.11 -9.90
CA SER A 277 -17.11 15.15 -9.24
C SER A 277 -16.88 14.88 -7.76
N THR A 278 -17.85 14.26 -7.07
CA THR A 278 -17.71 13.83 -5.67
C THR A 278 -16.65 12.73 -5.54
N LEU A 279 -16.71 11.71 -6.40
CA LEU A 279 -15.72 10.63 -6.46
C LEU A 279 -14.32 11.17 -6.82
N ALA A 280 -14.24 12.09 -7.79
CA ALA A 280 -12.98 12.68 -8.21
C ALA A 280 -12.29 13.44 -7.07
N VAL A 281 -13.02 14.30 -6.35
CA VAL A 281 -12.49 15.09 -5.23
C VAL A 281 -12.08 14.18 -4.06
N ALA A 282 -12.96 13.27 -3.62
CA ALA A 282 -12.64 12.33 -2.57
C ALA A 282 -11.48 11.40 -2.95
N GLY A 283 -11.45 10.93 -4.20
CA GLY A 283 -10.37 10.11 -4.74
C GLY A 283 -9.02 10.81 -4.78
N SER A 284 -9.00 12.13 -5.03
CA SER A 284 -7.79 12.95 -5.10
C SER A 284 -7.23 13.33 -3.72
N TYR A 285 -8.08 13.60 -2.72
CA TYR A 285 -7.62 14.28 -1.49
C TYR A 285 -7.64 13.44 -0.23
N LYS A 286 -8.41 12.35 -0.15
CA LYS A 286 -8.27 11.39 0.97
C LYS A 286 -6.82 10.96 1.11
N ASN A 287 -6.34 10.85 2.36
CA ASN A 287 -4.97 10.51 2.69
C ASN A 287 -3.96 11.52 2.09
N SER A 288 -4.35 12.79 1.99
CA SER A 288 -3.57 13.88 1.37
C SER A 288 -3.12 13.57 -0.06
N GLY A 289 -3.89 12.76 -0.81
CA GLY A 289 -3.54 12.30 -2.15
C GLY A 289 -2.37 11.31 -2.21
N GLN A 290 -1.80 10.94 -1.07
CA GLN A 290 -0.64 10.06 -0.98
C GLN A 290 -1.03 8.57 -1.04
N ARG A 291 -1.78 8.18 -2.06
CA ARG A 291 -2.15 6.78 -2.32
C ARG A 291 -1.72 6.38 -3.72
N CYS A 292 -1.24 5.15 -3.87
CA CYS A 292 -0.92 4.60 -5.18
C CYS A 292 -2.14 4.65 -6.12
N THR A 293 -3.34 4.45 -5.59
CA THR A 293 -4.63 4.49 -6.29
C THR A 293 -5.42 5.80 -6.09
N ALA A 294 -4.79 6.92 -5.72
CA ALA A 294 -5.46 8.21 -5.73
C ALA A 294 -5.89 8.58 -7.18
N VAL A 295 -6.94 9.37 -7.31
CA VAL A 295 -7.24 10.02 -8.59
C VAL A 295 -6.13 11.04 -8.87
N LYS A 296 -5.23 10.71 -9.78
CA LYS A 296 -4.09 11.54 -10.18
C LYS A 296 -4.28 12.19 -11.53
N ARG A 297 -5.32 11.77 -12.28
CA ARG A 297 -5.71 12.34 -13.57
C ARG A 297 -7.23 12.32 -13.70
N MET A 298 -7.83 13.46 -13.95
CA MET A 298 -9.25 13.56 -14.26
C MET A 298 -9.40 13.71 -15.77
N LEU A 299 -9.77 12.62 -16.46
CA LEU A 299 -10.05 12.63 -17.89
C LEU A 299 -11.54 12.87 -18.06
N VAL A 300 -11.93 13.93 -18.76
CA VAL A 300 -13.33 14.37 -18.84
C VAL A 300 -13.73 14.63 -20.29
N HIS A 301 -14.84 14.02 -20.70
CA HIS A 301 -15.39 14.24 -22.02
C HIS A 301 -15.73 15.72 -22.22
N HIS A 302 -15.33 16.31 -23.35
CA HIS A 302 -15.42 17.77 -23.59
C HIS A 302 -16.85 18.33 -23.44
N ALA A 303 -17.87 17.53 -23.74
CA ALA A 303 -19.27 17.96 -23.67
C ALA A 303 -19.74 18.25 -22.25
N VAL A 304 -19.13 17.66 -21.23
CA VAL A 304 -19.51 17.82 -19.81
C VAL A 304 -18.39 18.45 -18.97
N ALA A 305 -17.27 18.80 -19.61
CA ALA A 305 -16.07 19.23 -18.92
C ALA A 305 -16.27 20.53 -18.11
N ASP A 306 -16.94 21.51 -18.65
CA ASP A 306 -17.11 22.79 -17.95
C ASP A 306 -17.97 22.62 -16.70
N GLN A 307 -19.08 21.87 -16.78
CA GLN A 307 -19.94 21.57 -15.64
C GLN A 307 -19.17 20.75 -14.58
N PHE A 308 -18.39 19.76 -15.02
CA PHE A 308 -17.58 18.95 -14.12
C PHE A 308 -16.52 19.81 -13.40
N VAL A 309 -15.80 20.67 -14.11
CA VAL A 309 -14.78 21.56 -13.55
C VAL A 309 -15.39 22.50 -12.51
N GLU A 310 -16.54 23.10 -12.80
CA GLU A 310 -17.25 23.97 -11.85
C GLU A 310 -17.55 23.24 -10.53
N GLN A 311 -18.07 22.02 -10.61
CA GLN A 311 -18.38 21.22 -9.42
C GLN A 311 -17.12 20.76 -8.67
N VAL A 312 -16.08 20.31 -9.37
CA VAL A 312 -14.80 19.93 -8.75
C VAL A 312 -14.20 21.13 -8.01
N VAL A 313 -14.19 22.32 -8.61
CA VAL A 313 -13.70 23.55 -7.97
C VAL A 313 -14.51 23.88 -6.71
N ALA A 314 -15.83 23.82 -6.78
CA ALA A 314 -16.70 24.10 -5.63
C ALA A 314 -16.45 23.10 -4.48
N LYS A 315 -16.42 21.79 -4.77
CA LYS A 315 -16.18 20.72 -3.80
C LYS A 315 -14.76 20.77 -3.24
N THR A 316 -13.76 21.12 -4.05
CA THR A 316 -12.36 21.30 -3.59
C THR A 316 -12.23 22.48 -2.63
N ARG A 317 -12.89 23.59 -2.89
CA ARG A 317 -12.91 24.75 -1.96
C ARG A 317 -13.57 24.43 -0.63
N ALA A 318 -14.53 23.52 -0.62
CA ALA A 318 -15.19 23.05 0.60
C ALA A 318 -14.38 21.99 1.36
N TRP A 319 -13.32 21.42 0.74
CA TRP A 319 -12.49 20.39 1.36
C TRP A 319 -11.58 21.00 2.42
N SER A 320 -11.86 20.72 3.70
CA SER A 320 -11.13 21.30 4.82
C SER A 320 -9.77 20.62 5.02
N PHE A 321 -8.73 21.42 5.29
CA PHE A 321 -7.37 20.90 5.53
C PHE A 321 -6.63 21.74 6.57
N GLY A 322 -5.70 21.11 7.31
CA GLY A 322 -4.97 21.80 8.38
C GLY A 322 -4.30 20.87 9.37
N ASP A 323 -4.39 21.20 10.66
CA ASP A 323 -3.82 20.40 11.76
C ASP A 323 -4.45 18.99 11.79
N PRO A 324 -3.67 17.92 11.56
CA PRO A 324 -4.20 16.55 11.56
C PRO A 324 -4.92 16.15 12.85
N SER A 325 -4.61 16.78 13.99
CA SER A 325 -5.24 16.51 15.27
C SER A 325 -6.68 17.04 15.38
N ASP A 326 -7.08 17.97 14.52
CA ASP A 326 -8.47 18.45 14.45
C ASP A 326 -9.35 17.40 13.73
N LYS A 327 -10.21 16.74 14.51
CA LYS A 327 -11.12 15.68 14.03
C LYS A 327 -12.16 16.14 12.99
N LYS A 328 -12.32 17.46 12.80
CA LYS A 328 -13.30 18.02 11.84
C LYS A 328 -12.73 18.12 10.43
N LEU A 329 -11.42 18.11 10.28
CA LEU A 329 -10.78 18.30 9.00
C LEU A 329 -10.84 17.04 8.11
N ASP A 330 -10.87 17.27 6.80
CA ASP A 330 -10.93 16.24 5.78
C ASP A 330 -9.53 15.81 5.31
N MET A 331 -8.50 16.65 5.51
CA MET A 331 -7.14 16.38 5.05
C MET A 331 -6.11 16.97 6.03
N GLY A 332 -5.07 16.18 6.31
CA GLY A 332 -3.89 16.59 7.07
C GLY A 332 -2.77 17.11 6.20
N THR A 333 -1.52 16.84 6.61
CA THR A 333 -0.32 17.18 5.83
C THR A 333 0.05 16.06 4.85
N VAL A 334 0.95 16.35 3.94
CA VAL A 334 1.76 15.34 3.26
C VAL A 334 2.91 14.92 4.16
N ILE A 335 3.67 13.91 3.77
CA ILE A 335 4.65 13.25 4.66
C ILE A 335 5.77 14.18 5.13
N ASP A 336 6.18 15.16 4.33
CA ASP A 336 7.21 16.14 4.65
C ASP A 336 7.19 17.36 3.72
N GLU A 337 7.94 18.38 4.07
CA GLU A 337 8.06 19.59 3.26
C GLU A 337 8.71 19.35 1.88
N PRO A 338 9.75 18.51 1.72
CA PRO A 338 10.28 18.19 0.39
C PRO A 338 9.24 17.62 -0.58
N ALA A 339 8.31 16.77 -0.09
CA ALA A 339 7.21 16.28 -0.90
C ALA A 339 6.27 17.41 -1.33
N ALA A 340 5.91 18.30 -0.39
CA ALA A 340 5.06 19.47 -0.70
C ALA A 340 5.72 20.42 -1.71
N MET A 341 7.03 20.65 -1.61
CA MET A 341 7.81 21.44 -2.58
C MET A 341 7.81 20.79 -3.97
N PHE A 342 7.92 19.47 -4.02
CA PHE A 342 7.85 18.72 -5.27
C PHE A 342 6.50 18.90 -5.97
N PHE A 343 5.38 18.83 -5.25
CA PHE A 343 4.05 19.04 -5.82
C PHE A 343 3.87 20.46 -6.34
N GLU A 344 4.30 21.46 -5.55
CA GLU A 344 4.31 22.87 -5.94
C GLU A 344 5.08 23.08 -7.26
N SER A 345 6.26 22.48 -7.38
CA SER A 345 7.09 22.59 -8.59
C SER A 345 6.42 21.98 -9.83
N ARG A 346 5.76 20.81 -9.68
CA ARG A 346 5.03 20.14 -10.76
C ARG A 346 3.85 20.97 -11.25
N VAL A 347 3.10 21.59 -10.34
CA VAL A 347 1.99 22.47 -10.68
C VAL A 347 2.49 23.72 -11.38
N ASN A 348 3.54 24.37 -10.87
CA ASN A 348 4.12 25.58 -11.47
C ASN A 348 4.66 25.31 -12.89
N GLU A 349 5.28 24.15 -13.10
CA GLU A 349 5.73 23.73 -14.43
C GLU A 349 4.56 23.57 -15.41
N ALA A 350 3.47 22.90 -15.01
CA ALA A 350 2.29 22.76 -15.85
C ALA A 350 1.63 24.11 -16.19
N VAL A 351 1.57 25.02 -15.21
CA VAL A 351 1.05 26.38 -15.42
C VAL A 351 1.93 27.17 -16.39
N ALA A 352 3.25 27.06 -16.27
CA ALA A 352 4.18 27.72 -17.21
C ALA A 352 4.05 27.17 -18.65
N GLN A 353 3.57 25.94 -18.80
CA GLN A 353 3.27 25.32 -20.10
C GLN A 353 1.84 25.61 -20.59
N GLY A 354 1.07 26.45 -19.91
CA GLY A 354 -0.26 26.92 -20.34
C GLY A 354 -1.45 26.24 -19.68
N ALA A 355 -1.25 25.36 -18.69
CA ALA A 355 -2.32 24.86 -17.85
C ALA A 355 -2.88 25.98 -16.93
N LYS A 356 -4.13 25.84 -16.48
CA LYS A 356 -4.81 26.85 -15.65
C LYS A 356 -4.95 26.38 -14.21
N LEU A 357 -4.29 27.05 -13.28
CA LEU A 357 -4.52 26.85 -11.85
C LEU A 357 -5.87 27.44 -11.46
N LEU A 358 -6.79 26.63 -10.94
CA LEU A 358 -8.14 27.06 -10.54
C LEU A 358 -8.31 27.19 -9.03
N VAL A 359 -7.64 26.32 -8.26
CA VAL A 359 -7.68 26.28 -6.79
C VAL A 359 -6.32 25.80 -6.26
N GLY A 360 -5.92 26.29 -5.12
CA GLY A 360 -4.84 25.73 -4.34
C GLY A 360 -3.43 26.17 -4.75
N ASN A 361 -2.50 25.24 -4.75
CA ASN A 361 -1.04 25.44 -4.93
C ASN A 361 -0.44 26.36 -3.86
N VAL A 362 -0.93 26.21 -2.61
CA VAL A 362 -0.44 26.95 -1.45
C VAL A 362 0.22 25.99 -0.47
N ARG A 363 1.43 26.31 -0.06
CA ARG A 363 2.25 25.49 0.82
C ARG A 363 2.66 26.23 2.09
N ARG A 364 2.64 25.50 3.21
CA ARG A 364 3.23 25.93 4.48
C ARG A 364 3.89 24.71 5.16
N GLY A 365 5.21 24.56 5.03
CA GLY A 365 5.90 23.35 5.44
C GLY A 365 5.36 22.14 4.69
N ALA A 366 5.01 21.09 5.40
CA ALA A 366 4.39 19.88 4.83
C ALA A 366 2.88 20.03 4.56
N LEU A 367 2.25 21.11 4.98
CA LEU A 367 0.84 21.36 4.65
C LEU A 367 0.76 21.93 3.23
N TYR A 368 0.12 21.17 2.34
CA TYR A 368 -0.11 21.56 0.96
C TYR A 368 -1.61 21.52 0.64
N SER A 369 -2.12 22.58 0.06
CA SER A 369 -3.56 22.71 -0.19
C SER A 369 -4.07 21.76 -1.26
N PRO A 370 -5.34 21.32 -1.19
CA PRO A 370 -6.03 20.70 -2.33
C PRO A 370 -5.92 21.59 -3.56
N THR A 371 -5.46 21.04 -4.69
CA THR A 371 -5.07 21.82 -5.87
C THR A 371 -5.76 21.29 -7.12
N VAL A 372 -6.37 22.17 -7.90
CA VAL A 372 -7.03 21.86 -9.18
C VAL A 372 -6.35 22.61 -10.31
N VAL A 373 -5.93 21.89 -11.34
CA VAL A 373 -5.29 22.42 -12.54
C VAL A 373 -6.08 21.95 -13.78
N ASP A 374 -6.65 22.88 -14.55
CA ASP A 374 -7.40 22.58 -15.78
C ASP A 374 -6.53 22.82 -17.04
N HIS A 375 -7.03 22.35 -18.17
CA HIS A 375 -6.36 22.42 -19.47
C HIS A 375 -4.95 21.81 -19.47
N VAL A 376 -4.78 20.74 -18.68
CA VAL A 376 -3.54 19.99 -18.66
C VAL A 376 -3.47 19.08 -19.89
N ARG A 377 -2.30 19.02 -20.53
CA ARG A 377 -2.12 18.20 -21.72
C ARG A 377 -1.39 16.90 -21.38
N PRO A 378 -1.64 15.81 -22.14
CA PRO A 378 -1.07 14.47 -21.86
C PRO A 378 0.46 14.42 -21.82
N GLU A 379 1.14 15.33 -22.52
CA GLU A 379 2.61 15.39 -22.57
C GLU A 379 3.27 16.09 -21.36
N MET A 380 2.53 16.80 -20.52
CA MET A 380 3.04 17.48 -19.34
C MET A 380 3.50 16.47 -18.28
N LEU A 381 4.58 16.79 -17.54
CA LEU A 381 5.09 15.92 -16.48
C LEU A 381 4.05 15.64 -15.38
N LEU A 382 3.17 16.60 -15.11
CA LEU A 382 2.04 16.43 -14.17
C LEU A 382 1.07 15.30 -14.58
N VAL A 383 1.08 14.88 -15.86
CA VAL A 383 0.26 13.76 -16.36
C VAL A 383 1.09 12.50 -16.55
N LYS A 384 2.34 12.62 -17.05
CA LYS A 384 3.20 11.47 -17.35
C LYS A 384 3.73 10.78 -16.12
N GLU A 385 4.04 11.58 -15.08
CA GLU A 385 4.71 11.12 -13.87
C GLU A 385 3.78 11.17 -12.66
N GLU A 386 3.94 10.23 -11.76
CA GLU A 386 3.19 10.21 -10.52
C GLU A 386 3.53 11.44 -9.65
N THR A 387 2.52 12.20 -9.22
CA THR A 387 2.67 13.34 -8.30
C THR A 387 2.27 12.96 -6.89
N PHE A 388 2.00 11.91 -6.46
CA PHE A 388 1.71 11.35 -5.13
C PHE A 388 1.29 12.36 -4.03
N GLY A 389 0.41 13.30 -4.38
CA GLY A 389 -0.07 14.40 -3.52
C GLY A 389 -1.45 14.91 -3.93
N PRO A 390 -2.00 15.90 -3.20
CA PRO A 390 -3.38 16.38 -3.39
C PRO A 390 -3.50 17.33 -4.58
N VAL A 391 -3.15 16.86 -5.77
CA VAL A 391 -3.19 17.61 -7.04
C VAL A 391 -4.08 16.90 -8.04
N SER A 392 -5.03 17.63 -8.60
CA SER A 392 -6.07 17.17 -9.51
C SER A 392 -5.91 17.81 -10.90
N PRO A 393 -5.10 17.24 -11.80
CA PRO A 393 -5.02 17.70 -13.18
C PRO A 393 -6.23 17.21 -13.98
N ILE A 394 -6.85 18.14 -14.73
CA ILE A 394 -8.01 17.88 -15.59
C ILE A 394 -7.58 17.92 -17.05
N ILE A 395 -7.89 16.84 -17.77
CA ILE A 395 -7.57 16.61 -19.17
C ILE A 395 -8.88 16.40 -19.92
N ARG A 396 -9.11 17.19 -20.97
CA ARG A 396 -10.30 17.07 -21.78
C ARG A 396 -10.05 16.14 -22.96
N PHE A 397 -11.00 15.25 -23.25
CA PHE A 397 -10.96 14.34 -24.38
C PHE A 397 -12.28 14.41 -25.21
N LYS A 398 -12.26 13.92 -26.44
CA LYS A 398 -13.39 14.05 -27.37
C LYS A 398 -14.24 12.79 -27.52
N ASP A 399 -13.66 11.60 -27.34
CA ASP A 399 -14.32 10.31 -27.52
C ASP A 399 -13.63 9.22 -26.68
N ILE A 400 -14.27 8.05 -26.60
CA ILE A 400 -13.76 6.91 -25.83
C ILE A 400 -12.38 6.43 -26.29
N ASP A 401 -12.08 6.48 -27.59
CA ASP A 401 -10.79 6.05 -28.14
C ASP A 401 -9.67 6.95 -27.62
N GLU A 402 -9.91 8.24 -27.55
CA GLU A 402 -8.96 9.18 -26.99
C GLU A 402 -8.81 8.99 -25.47
N ALA A 403 -9.90 8.75 -24.74
CA ALA A 403 -9.86 8.47 -23.30
C ALA A 403 -8.98 7.26 -23.00
N ILE A 404 -9.17 6.14 -23.70
CA ILE A 404 -8.38 4.91 -23.58
C ILE A 404 -6.91 5.19 -23.93
N ARG A 405 -6.64 5.88 -25.03
CA ARG A 405 -5.28 6.23 -25.45
C ARG A 405 -4.55 7.09 -24.40
N ILE A 406 -5.21 8.10 -23.84
CA ILE A 406 -4.61 8.94 -22.78
C ILE A 406 -4.43 8.15 -21.49
N SER A 407 -5.40 7.33 -21.11
CA SER A 407 -5.31 6.49 -19.91
C SER A 407 -4.12 5.55 -19.98
N ASN A 408 -3.98 4.83 -21.09
CA ASN A 408 -2.91 3.85 -21.31
C ASN A 408 -1.53 4.48 -21.63
N GLY A 409 -1.51 5.78 -21.95
CA GLY A 409 -0.34 6.53 -22.43
C GLY A 409 0.72 6.86 -21.37
N THR A 410 0.69 6.21 -20.20
CA THR A 410 1.71 6.35 -19.15
C THR A 410 2.44 5.04 -18.90
N ALA A 411 3.58 5.11 -18.21
CA ALA A 411 4.32 3.93 -17.78
C ALA A 411 3.58 3.10 -16.72
N TYR A 412 2.56 3.65 -16.09
CA TYR A 412 1.81 3.03 -14.99
C TYR A 412 0.60 2.22 -15.47
N GLY A 413 0.17 1.27 -14.66
CA GLY A 413 -1.01 0.46 -14.93
C GLY A 413 -1.56 -0.19 -13.67
N LEU A 414 -1.88 0.64 -12.62
CA LEU A 414 -2.36 0.10 -11.35
C LEU A 414 -3.88 -0.05 -11.35
N SER A 415 -4.62 1.06 -11.45
CA SER A 415 -6.07 1.04 -11.40
C SER A 415 -6.66 2.18 -12.25
N SER A 416 -7.95 2.11 -12.55
CA SER A 416 -8.72 3.13 -13.23
C SER A 416 -10.14 3.18 -12.69
N ALA A 417 -10.76 4.35 -12.76
CA ALA A 417 -12.19 4.54 -12.52
C ALA A 417 -12.86 5.03 -13.78
N VAL A 418 -14.11 4.62 -14.01
CA VAL A 418 -14.91 5.08 -15.13
C VAL A 418 -16.31 5.48 -14.67
N CYS A 419 -16.76 6.68 -15.03
CA CYS A 419 -18.09 7.20 -14.75
C CYS A 419 -18.90 7.22 -16.05
N THR A 420 -19.73 6.20 -16.22
CA THR A 420 -20.67 6.02 -17.34
C THR A 420 -21.75 5.02 -16.94
N ASN A 421 -22.93 5.11 -17.57
CA ASN A 421 -24.01 4.13 -17.43
C ASN A 421 -24.14 3.22 -18.66
N ARG A 422 -23.38 3.48 -19.72
CA ARG A 422 -23.44 2.73 -20.97
C ARG A 422 -22.66 1.43 -20.89
N LEU A 423 -23.35 0.32 -21.08
CA LEU A 423 -22.73 -1.01 -21.02
C LEU A 423 -21.67 -1.22 -22.10
N ASP A 424 -21.85 -0.65 -23.29
CA ASP A 424 -20.87 -0.73 -24.38
C ASP A 424 -19.57 0.00 -24.00
N TYR A 425 -19.64 1.15 -23.35
CA TYR A 425 -18.45 1.86 -22.83
C TYR A 425 -17.79 1.08 -21.70
N ILE A 426 -18.57 0.57 -20.73
CA ILE A 426 -18.04 -0.23 -19.61
C ILE A 426 -17.28 -1.43 -20.16
N THR A 427 -17.86 -2.16 -21.11
CA THR A 427 -17.24 -3.35 -21.71
C THR A 427 -15.90 -3.03 -22.37
N ARG A 428 -15.85 -1.92 -23.12
CA ARG A 428 -14.62 -1.46 -23.76
C ARG A 428 -13.56 -1.06 -22.73
N PHE A 429 -13.91 -0.26 -21.74
CA PHE A 429 -12.95 0.13 -20.69
C PHE A 429 -12.39 -1.07 -19.94
N VAL A 430 -13.22 -2.04 -19.59
CA VAL A 430 -12.77 -3.26 -18.89
C VAL A 430 -11.80 -4.07 -19.76
N SER A 431 -12.01 -4.13 -21.06
CA SER A 431 -11.17 -4.94 -21.98
C SER A 431 -9.95 -4.20 -22.52
N GLU A 432 -9.98 -2.86 -22.63
CA GLU A 432 -8.96 -2.09 -23.34
C GLU A 432 -8.05 -1.25 -22.43
N LEU A 433 -8.40 -1.06 -21.15
CA LEU A 433 -7.53 -0.35 -20.23
C LEU A 433 -6.40 -1.26 -19.71
N ASP A 434 -5.15 -0.81 -19.88
CA ASP A 434 -3.93 -1.49 -19.44
C ASP A 434 -3.68 -1.25 -17.94
N VAL A 435 -4.56 -1.78 -17.09
CA VAL A 435 -4.49 -1.62 -15.63
C VAL A 435 -4.81 -2.92 -14.90
N GLY A 436 -4.44 -2.98 -13.63
CA GLY A 436 -4.75 -4.13 -12.77
C GLY A 436 -6.22 -4.21 -12.33
N SER A 437 -6.92 -3.08 -12.25
CA SER A 437 -8.35 -3.04 -11.91
C SER A 437 -9.07 -1.86 -12.56
N VAL A 438 -10.36 -2.05 -12.88
CA VAL A 438 -11.26 -1.02 -13.38
C VAL A 438 -12.47 -0.97 -12.47
N ASN A 439 -12.76 0.20 -11.91
CA ASN A 439 -13.91 0.43 -11.04
C ASN A 439 -14.93 1.32 -11.76
N VAL A 440 -16.17 0.86 -11.81
CA VAL A 440 -17.26 1.58 -12.49
C VAL A 440 -18.06 2.35 -11.46
N ARG A 441 -18.23 3.68 -11.67
CA ARG A 441 -18.92 4.61 -10.76
C ARG A 441 -18.40 4.53 -9.33
N GLU A 442 -17.07 4.46 -9.21
CA GLU A 442 -16.36 4.41 -7.93
C GLU A 442 -14.94 4.97 -8.14
N VAL A 443 -14.20 5.21 -7.04
CA VAL A 443 -12.80 5.67 -7.12
C VAL A 443 -11.87 4.55 -7.60
N PRO A 444 -10.71 4.85 -8.22
CA PRO A 444 -9.77 3.82 -8.66
C PRO A 444 -9.31 2.89 -7.53
N GLY A 445 -9.21 3.43 -6.32
CA GLY A 445 -8.75 2.71 -5.13
C GLY A 445 -9.81 1.90 -4.39
N TYR A 446 -11.03 1.80 -4.92
CA TYR A 446 -12.05 0.97 -4.28
C TYR A 446 -11.67 -0.50 -4.34
N ARG A 447 -11.61 -1.13 -3.20
CA ARG A 447 -11.38 -2.57 -3.07
C ARG A 447 -11.82 -3.10 -1.72
N LEU A 448 -12.05 -4.39 -1.65
CA LEU A 448 -12.10 -5.14 -0.42
C LEU A 448 -10.71 -5.69 -0.11
N GLU A 449 -10.29 -5.72 1.15
CA GLU A 449 -8.94 -6.20 1.55
C GLU A 449 -8.67 -7.67 1.17
N LEU A 450 -9.74 -8.42 0.97
CA LEU A 450 -9.69 -9.83 0.54
C LEU A 450 -9.35 -9.98 -0.95
N THR A 451 -9.80 -9.03 -1.80
CA THR A 451 -9.77 -9.18 -3.26
C THR A 451 -8.38 -8.97 -3.84
N PRO A 452 -8.08 -9.56 -5.02
CA PRO A 452 -6.82 -9.35 -5.71
C PRO A 452 -6.57 -7.87 -5.97
N PHE A 453 -5.38 -7.40 -5.65
CA PHE A 453 -4.93 -6.03 -5.89
C PHE A 453 -3.49 -6.02 -6.40
N GLY A 454 -3.21 -5.20 -7.41
CA GLY A 454 -1.86 -5.02 -7.95
C GLY A 454 -1.87 -4.59 -9.41
N GLY A 455 -0.78 -3.94 -9.82
CA GLY A 455 -0.61 -3.34 -11.12
C GLY A 455 0.14 -4.20 -12.14
N ILE A 456 0.11 -3.72 -13.37
CA ILE A 456 0.92 -4.16 -14.49
C ILE A 456 1.82 -3.01 -14.94
N LYS A 457 2.62 -3.20 -15.97
CA LYS A 457 3.60 -2.20 -16.43
C LYS A 457 4.55 -1.82 -15.28
N ASP A 458 4.87 -0.55 -15.12
CA ASP A 458 5.72 -0.07 -14.03
C ASP A 458 5.03 -0.03 -12.65
N SER A 459 3.74 -0.35 -12.57
CA SER A 459 3.02 -0.45 -11.30
C SER A 459 3.17 -1.79 -10.59
N GLY A 460 3.73 -2.81 -11.23
CA GLY A 460 3.97 -4.12 -10.61
C GLY A 460 4.33 -5.20 -11.63
N LEU A 461 4.60 -6.40 -11.12
CA LEU A 461 4.98 -7.56 -11.95
C LEU A 461 3.78 -8.42 -12.38
N GLY A 462 2.54 -7.94 -12.22
CA GLY A 462 1.33 -8.70 -12.53
C GLY A 462 0.92 -9.69 -11.44
N TYR A 463 1.75 -9.91 -10.42
CA TYR A 463 1.34 -10.61 -9.19
C TYR A 463 0.43 -9.71 -8.38
N LYS A 464 -0.50 -10.31 -7.65
CA LYS A 464 -1.49 -9.57 -6.88
C LYS A 464 -1.21 -9.67 -5.40
N GLU A 465 -1.41 -8.56 -4.67
CA GLU A 465 -1.65 -8.54 -3.23
C GLU A 465 -3.15 -8.69 -2.93
N GLY A 466 -3.56 -8.40 -1.70
CA GLY A 466 -4.83 -8.80 -1.12
C GLY A 466 -4.63 -10.11 -0.37
N VAL A 467 -5.37 -10.31 0.72
CA VAL A 467 -5.10 -11.43 1.64
C VAL A 467 -5.06 -12.77 0.91
N GLN A 468 -5.99 -13.02 0.00
CA GLN A 468 -6.11 -14.28 -0.70
C GLN A 468 -4.95 -14.54 -1.69
N GLU A 469 -4.57 -13.54 -2.48
CA GLU A 469 -3.52 -13.68 -3.48
C GLU A 469 -2.12 -13.67 -2.85
N ALA A 470 -1.93 -12.89 -1.78
CA ALA A 470 -0.69 -12.91 -1.01
C ALA A 470 -0.45 -14.29 -0.36
N ILE A 471 -1.50 -14.95 0.16
CA ILE A 471 -1.42 -16.33 0.66
C ILE A 471 -0.93 -17.29 -0.43
N LYS A 472 -1.43 -17.13 -1.66
CA LYS A 472 -0.96 -17.96 -2.80
C LYS A 472 0.51 -17.68 -3.12
N SER A 473 0.90 -16.40 -3.17
CA SER A 473 2.25 -15.98 -3.50
C SER A 473 3.30 -16.40 -2.45
N PHE A 474 2.89 -16.45 -1.18
CA PHE A 474 3.75 -16.78 -0.04
C PHE A 474 3.84 -18.28 0.26
N THR A 475 3.44 -19.14 -0.66
CA THR A 475 3.48 -20.59 -0.48
C THR A 475 4.14 -21.30 -1.66
N ASN A 476 4.66 -22.49 -1.38
CA ASN A 476 5.05 -23.46 -2.39
C ASN A 476 3.91 -24.46 -2.59
N ILE A 477 3.67 -24.86 -3.84
CA ILE A 477 2.78 -25.96 -4.15
C ILE A 477 3.61 -27.24 -4.26
N LYS A 478 3.27 -28.25 -3.46
CA LYS A 478 3.79 -29.61 -3.59
C LYS A 478 2.70 -30.50 -4.18
N THR A 479 3.08 -31.30 -5.16
CA THR A 479 2.21 -32.34 -5.70
C THR A 479 2.67 -33.70 -5.21
N TYR A 480 1.74 -34.61 -4.94
CA TYR A 480 2.03 -35.99 -4.66
C TYR A 480 0.96 -36.92 -5.23
N SER A 481 1.33 -38.12 -5.61
CA SER A 481 0.38 -39.07 -6.20
C SER A 481 0.21 -40.28 -5.29
N LEU A 482 -1.04 -40.73 -5.17
CA LEU A 482 -1.40 -41.96 -4.47
C LEU A 482 -1.99 -42.97 -5.44
N PRO A 483 -1.74 -44.27 -5.27
CA PRO A 483 -2.47 -45.29 -6.01
C PRO A 483 -3.95 -45.23 -5.63
N TRP A 484 -4.79 -45.38 -6.61
CA TRP A 484 -6.24 -45.41 -6.43
C TRP A 484 -6.77 -46.67 -7.08
N ALA A 485 -7.40 -47.51 -6.27
CA ALA A 485 -7.99 -48.76 -6.74
C ALA A 485 -9.28 -48.53 -7.52
#